data_a23cc0250993e93653a5affc2fbd0a95
#
_entry.id   a23cc0250993e93653a5affc2fbd0a95
#
_cell.length_a   1.000
_cell.length_b   1.000
_cell.length_c   1.000
_cell.angle_alpha   90.00
_cell.angle_beta   90.00
_cell.angle_gamma   90.00
#
_symmetry.space_group_name_H-M   'P 1'
#
loop_
_entity.id
_entity.type
_entity.pdbx_description
1 polymer ?
#
loop_
_entity_poly.entity_id
_entity_poly.type
_entity_poly.pdbx_seq_one_letter_code
_entity_poly.pdbx_strand_id
1 'polypeptide(L)'
;MKKQEPIVLFPNGAPREIGEMIESKSLAGRKVSGRSVLRIRDVSQPTITFYPAPEENNSRTTIIVIPGGRYEVLSFDLEGTEICKRFNESGINCILLKYRVPRRKKLSKHAAPLQDLQRAIAYTRAHADNWNLDKSKIGVIGFSAGGHLAVMASNSFSVLTYTAIDNCDKENIRPDFCILIYPSYLDRKNFSIAPEINVTDKTPQTFLVQTQDDHKLLNSSLFYYYALKESKVPAAMHLYQTGGHAYGLRETGNLVSEWPNRVLDWLSEIGILEN
;
A
#
# COMPACT_ATOMS: atom_id res chain seq x y z
N MET A 1 -2.61 9.56 -18.44
CA MET A 1 -2.07 9.74 -17.06
C MET A 1 -0.71 10.40 -17.14
N LYS A 2 -0.59 11.62 -16.60
CA LYS A 2 0.72 12.28 -16.39
C LYS A 2 1.41 11.59 -15.22
N LYS A 3 2.72 11.50 -15.24
CA LYS A 3 3.56 11.06 -14.10
C LYS A 3 4.75 12.00 -14.00
N GLN A 4 5.22 12.19 -12.79
CA GLN A 4 6.49 12.89 -12.56
C GLN A 4 7.66 11.89 -12.59
N GLU A 5 8.87 12.41 -12.70
CA GLU A 5 10.07 11.58 -12.56
C GLU A 5 10.12 10.97 -11.15
N PRO A 6 10.66 9.75 -11.01
CA PRO A 6 10.79 9.12 -9.71
C PRO A 6 11.66 9.94 -8.76
N ILE A 7 11.19 10.13 -7.53
CA ILE A 7 11.89 10.84 -6.46
C ILE A 7 12.55 9.82 -5.55
N VAL A 8 13.85 9.96 -5.35
CA VAL A 8 14.62 9.12 -4.43
C VAL A 8 14.31 9.51 -3.00
N LEU A 9 13.87 8.54 -2.18
CA LEU A 9 13.47 8.80 -0.80
C LEU A 9 14.65 9.08 0.14
N PHE A 10 15.80 8.47 -0.12
CA PHE A 10 17.03 8.60 0.67
C PHE A 10 18.20 8.95 -0.24
N PRO A 11 18.42 10.24 -0.55
CA PRO A 11 19.44 10.67 -1.52
C PRO A 11 20.88 10.27 -1.14
N ASN A 12 21.16 10.18 0.17
CA ASN A 12 22.47 9.83 0.70
C ASN A 12 22.60 8.34 1.08
N GLY A 13 21.73 7.48 0.52
CA GLY A 13 21.67 6.05 0.82
C GLY A 13 20.58 5.70 1.82
N ALA A 14 19.90 4.58 1.56
CA ALA A 14 18.81 4.11 2.40
C ALA A 14 19.34 3.53 3.73
N PRO A 15 18.60 3.70 4.85
CA PRO A 15 19.06 3.26 6.16
C PRO A 15 19.34 1.74 6.20
N ARG A 16 20.51 1.36 6.74
CA ARG A 16 20.98 -0.04 6.85
C ARG A 16 21.15 -0.77 5.51
N GLU A 17 21.17 -0.05 4.40
CA GLU A 17 21.52 -0.63 3.10
C GLU A 17 23.04 -0.82 3.03
N ILE A 18 23.47 -1.98 2.56
CA ILE A 18 24.90 -2.32 2.41
C ILE A 18 25.12 -2.66 0.93
N GLY A 19 25.79 -1.76 0.24
CA GLY A 19 26.08 -1.86 -1.19
C GLY A 19 24.86 -1.56 -2.07
N GLU A 20 25.13 -1.46 -3.35
CA GLU A 20 24.10 -1.28 -4.38
C GLU A 20 23.76 -2.63 -5.00
N MET A 21 22.46 -2.88 -5.18
CA MET A 21 21.97 -3.97 -6.01
C MET A 21 21.59 -3.43 -7.38
N ILE A 22 21.85 -4.20 -8.41
CA ILE A 22 21.43 -3.83 -9.77
C ILE A 22 19.96 -4.21 -9.93
N GLU A 23 19.10 -3.18 -9.95
CA GLU A 23 17.67 -3.37 -10.18
C GLU A 23 17.41 -4.13 -11.47
N SER A 24 16.58 -5.14 -11.42
CA SER A 24 16.20 -5.95 -12.57
C SER A 24 14.69 -5.95 -12.79
N LYS A 25 14.28 -6.09 -14.06
CA LYS A 25 12.87 -6.14 -14.48
C LYS A 25 12.62 -7.44 -15.22
N SER A 26 11.47 -8.07 -14.95
CA SER A 26 11.10 -9.33 -15.56
C SER A 26 9.60 -9.41 -15.82
N LEU A 27 9.22 -9.99 -16.95
CA LEU A 27 7.85 -10.38 -17.28
C LEU A 27 7.62 -11.89 -17.07
N ALA A 28 8.61 -12.60 -16.55
CA ALA A 28 8.53 -14.04 -16.29
C ALA A 28 7.56 -14.35 -15.13
N GLY A 29 7.00 -15.55 -15.14
CA GLY A 29 6.13 -16.08 -14.10
C GLY A 29 4.65 -16.07 -14.47
N ARG A 30 3.78 -16.24 -13.46
CA ARG A 30 2.33 -16.36 -13.66
C ARG A 30 1.76 -15.15 -14.38
N LYS A 31 0.97 -15.40 -15.41
CA LYS A 31 0.09 -14.39 -16.04
C LYS A 31 -1.19 -14.20 -15.23
N VAL A 32 -1.75 -13.02 -15.29
CA VAL A 32 -3.07 -12.67 -14.72
C VAL A 32 -3.96 -12.21 -15.86
N SER A 33 -5.10 -12.85 -16.04
CA SER A 33 -6.02 -12.60 -17.16
C SER A 33 -5.30 -12.59 -18.51
N GLY A 34 -4.45 -13.62 -18.75
CA GLY A 34 -3.67 -13.78 -20.00
C GLY A 34 -2.48 -12.83 -20.17
N ARG A 35 -2.34 -11.79 -19.32
CA ARG A 35 -1.30 -10.75 -19.44
C ARG A 35 -0.15 -11.02 -18.47
N SER A 36 1.10 -10.85 -18.94
CA SER A 36 2.29 -10.90 -18.09
C SER A 36 2.24 -9.79 -17.02
N VAL A 37 2.94 -10.02 -15.90
CA VAL A 37 3.09 -9.05 -14.82
C VAL A 37 4.53 -8.56 -14.79
N LEU A 38 4.72 -7.25 -14.83
CA LEU A 38 6.03 -6.63 -14.68
C LEU A 38 6.48 -6.73 -13.21
N ARG A 39 7.58 -7.45 -13.00
CA ARG A 39 8.20 -7.61 -11.68
C ARG A 39 9.51 -6.84 -11.61
N ILE A 40 9.67 -6.05 -10.55
CA ILE A 40 10.92 -5.37 -10.24
C ILE A 40 11.58 -6.09 -9.06
N ARG A 41 12.89 -6.30 -9.14
CA ARG A 41 13.71 -6.97 -8.13
C ARG A 41 14.95 -6.12 -7.82
N ASP A 42 15.60 -6.47 -6.71
CA ASP A 42 16.92 -5.96 -6.35
C ASP A 42 16.93 -4.43 -6.19
N VAL A 43 15.85 -3.90 -5.59
CA VAL A 43 15.71 -2.48 -5.27
C VAL A 43 16.49 -2.17 -4.00
N SER A 44 17.59 -1.42 -4.10
CA SER A 44 18.35 -0.87 -2.97
C SER A 44 18.07 0.61 -2.75
N GLN A 45 17.63 1.32 -3.79
CA GLN A 45 17.25 2.73 -3.74
C GLN A 45 15.73 2.89 -3.89
N PRO A 46 14.99 3.10 -2.77
CA PRO A 46 13.55 3.27 -2.83
C PRO A 46 13.17 4.63 -3.41
N THR A 47 12.11 4.63 -4.21
CA THR A 47 11.58 5.83 -4.86
C THR A 47 10.07 5.93 -4.73
N ILE A 48 9.55 7.15 -4.84
CA ILE A 48 8.13 7.40 -5.11
C ILE A 48 7.98 8.01 -6.49
N THR A 49 6.87 7.71 -7.14
CA THR A 49 6.47 8.36 -8.39
C THR A 49 5.09 8.98 -8.20
N PHE A 50 4.98 10.29 -8.40
CA PHE A 50 3.71 10.99 -8.30
C PHE A 50 2.94 10.91 -9.60
N TYR A 51 1.68 10.55 -9.50
CA TYR A 51 0.68 10.51 -10.55
C TYR A 51 -0.46 11.46 -10.15
N PRO A 52 -0.43 12.73 -10.56
CA PRO A 52 -1.49 13.69 -10.25
C PRO A 52 -2.80 13.28 -10.91
N ALA A 53 -3.91 13.47 -10.20
CA ALA A 53 -5.23 13.40 -10.80
C ALA A 53 -5.42 14.51 -11.85
N PRO A 54 -6.32 14.34 -12.82
CA PRO A 54 -6.69 15.41 -13.74
C PRO A 54 -7.23 16.63 -12.95
N GLU A 55 -6.83 17.83 -13.37
CA GLU A 55 -7.19 19.08 -12.66
C GLU A 55 -8.70 19.28 -12.55
N GLU A 56 -9.44 18.88 -13.57
CA GLU A 56 -10.90 19.04 -13.70
C GLU A 56 -11.72 18.26 -12.65
N ASN A 57 -11.14 17.20 -12.05
CA ASN A 57 -11.82 16.38 -11.05
C ASN A 57 -10.96 16.07 -9.82
N ASN A 58 -9.86 16.80 -9.60
CA ASN A 58 -8.92 16.53 -8.51
C ASN A 58 -9.57 16.75 -7.13
N SER A 59 -9.83 15.67 -6.41
CA SER A 59 -10.37 15.66 -5.06
C SER A 59 -9.37 16.10 -3.99
N ARG A 60 -8.10 16.32 -4.34
CA ARG A 60 -6.96 16.55 -3.44
C ARG A 60 -6.64 15.37 -2.51
N THR A 61 -7.44 14.31 -2.55
CA THR A 61 -7.17 13.04 -1.86
C THR A 61 -5.97 12.36 -2.50
N THR A 62 -5.15 11.73 -1.66
CA THR A 62 -3.95 11.01 -2.11
C THR A 62 -3.92 9.59 -1.57
N ILE A 63 -3.57 8.64 -2.43
CA ILE A 63 -3.33 7.24 -2.04
C ILE A 63 -1.89 6.87 -2.37
N ILE A 64 -1.14 6.41 -1.36
CA ILE A 64 0.18 5.79 -1.57
C ILE A 64 -0.06 4.32 -1.91
N VAL A 65 0.33 3.93 -3.13
CA VAL A 65 0.12 2.59 -3.69
C VAL A 65 1.33 1.71 -3.38
N ILE A 66 1.09 0.57 -2.74
CA ILE A 66 2.10 -0.33 -2.19
C ILE A 66 1.94 -1.72 -2.84
N PRO A 67 2.69 -2.02 -3.91
CA PRO A 67 2.63 -3.31 -4.58
C PRO A 67 3.01 -4.49 -3.67
N GLY A 68 2.44 -5.67 -3.94
CA GLY A 68 2.88 -6.91 -3.32
C GLY A 68 4.05 -7.57 -4.04
N GLY A 69 4.34 -8.81 -3.65
CA GLY A 69 5.43 -9.60 -4.21
C GLY A 69 6.27 -10.31 -3.15
N ARG A 70 5.66 -10.64 -2.00
CA ARG A 70 6.25 -11.45 -0.90
C ARG A 70 7.48 -10.83 -0.23
N TYR A 71 7.73 -9.53 -0.44
CA TYR A 71 8.98 -8.85 -0.08
C TYR A 71 10.22 -9.38 -0.83
N GLU A 72 10.03 -10.06 -1.94
CA GLU A 72 11.10 -10.56 -2.81
C GLU A 72 11.16 -9.80 -4.13
N VAL A 73 10.00 -9.36 -4.61
CA VAL A 73 9.80 -8.59 -5.84
C VAL A 73 8.69 -7.57 -5.63
N LEU A 74 8.48 -6.68 -6.61
CA LEU A 74 7.31 -5.82 -6.71
C LEU A 74 6.50 -6.20 -7.95
N SER A 75 5.20 -6.48 -7.81
CA SER A 75 4.24 -6.64 -8.91
C SER A 75 3.86 -5.27 -9.47
N PHE A 76 4.78 -4.64 -10.21
CA PHE A 76 4.85 -3.20 -10.37
C PHE A 76 3.76 -2.59 -11.27
N ASP A 77 3.34 -3.32 -12.30
CA ASP A 77 2.21 -2.91 -13.16
C ASP A 77 0.87 -3.29 -12.53
N LEU A 78 0.68 -4.56 -12.23
CA LEU A 78 -0.58 -5.14 -11.75
C LEU A 78 -1.11 -4.47 -10.47
N GLU A 79 -0.21 -4.25 -9.52
CA GLU A 79 -0.53 -3.73 -8.17
C GLU A 79 0.05 -2.33 -7.94
N GLY A 80 0.49 -1.66 -9.01
CA GLY A 80 1.10 -0.35 -8.99
C GLY A 80 0.53 0.58 -10.06
N THR A 81 1.10 0.58 -11.28
CA THR A 81 0.74 1.57 -12.30
C THR A 81 -0.70 1.42 -12.81
N GLU A 82 -1.25 0.20 -12.89
CA GLU A 82 -2.65 -0.02 -13.24
C GLU A 82 -3.59 0.56 -12.17
N ILE A 83 -3.22 0.41 -10.87
CA ILE A 83 -3.95 0.98 -9.75
C ILE A 83 -3.94 2.51 -9.79
N CYS A 84 -2.75 3.11 -9.97
CA CYS A 84 -2.63 4.57 -10.10
C CYS A 84 -3.52 5.11 -11.22
N LYS A 85 -3.53 4.44 -12.38
CA LYS A 85 -4.39 4.84 -13.50
C LYS A 85 -5.87 4.84 -13.12
N ARG A 86 -6.35 3.74 -12.50
CA ARG A 86 -7.77 3.58 -12.14
C ARG A 86 -8.24 4.65 -11.16
N PHE A 87 -7.45 4.93 -10.13
CA PHE A 87 -7.83 5.92 -9.11
C PHE A 87 -7.66 7.36 -9.60
N ASN A 88 -6.69 7.65 -10.48
CA ASN A 88 -6.59 8.94 -11.13
C ASN A 88 -7.85 9.28 -11.96
N GLU A 89 -8.42 8.31 -12.68
CA GLU A 89 -9.66 8.50 -13.44
C GLU A 89 -10.84 8.90 -12.52
N SER A 90 -10.74 8.59 -11.23
CA SER A 90 -11.72 8.98 -10.20
C SER A 90 -11.30 10.21 -9.39
N GLY A 91 -10.35 11.00 -9.87
CA GLY A 91 -9.94 12.25 -9.24
C GLY A 91 -9.02 12.09 -8.03
N ILE A 92 -8.45 10.90 -7.80
CA ILE A 92 -7.56 10.63 -6.66
C ILE A 92 -6.10 10.68 -7.12
N ASN A 93 -5.28 11.46 -6.43
CA ASN A 93 -3.84 11.50 -6.65
C ASN A 93 -3.19 10.20 -6.16
N CYS A 94 -2.19 9.69 -6.88
CA CYS A 94 -1.49 8.47 -6.50
C CYS A 94 0.00 8.70 -6.36
N ILE A 95 0.57 8.09 -5.34
CA ILE A 95 2.01 7.99 -5.11
C ILE A 95 2.40 6.51 -5.21
N LEU A 96 3.05 6.10 -6.28
CA LEU A 96 3.52 4.72 -6.41
C LEU A 96 4.84 4.55 -5.67
N LEU A 97 4.85 3.71 -4.65
CA LEU A 97 6.03 3.39 -3.87
C LEU A 97 6.78 2.18 -4.47
N LYS A 98 8.02 2.40 -4.88
CA LYS A 98 8.98 1.36 -5.20
C LYS A 98 9.89 1.16 -3.98
N TYR A 99 9.47 0.27 -3.07
CA TYR A 99 10.20 0.01 -1.84
C TYR A 99 11.28 -1.06 -2.00
N ARG A 100 12.19 -1.14 -1.05
CA ARG A 100 13.34 -2.05 -1.08
C ARG A 100 12.94 -3.52 -1.04
N VAL A 101 13.39 -4.27 -2.03
CA VAL A 101 13.27 -5.73 -2.16
C VAL A 101 14.58 -6.28 -2.73
N PRO A 102 14.95 -7.55 -2.46
CA PRO A 102 14.31 -8.50 -1.55
C PRO A 102 14.47 -8.07 -0.07
N ARG A 103 13.73 -8.74 0.82
CA ARG A 103 13.88 -8.55 2.27
C ARG A 103 15.34 -8.69 2.70
N ARG A 104 15.77 -7.84 3.62
CA ARG A 104 17.17 -7.82 4.09
C ARG A 104 17.43 -8.96 5.06
N LYS A 105 18.55 -9.69 4.86
CA LYS A 105 19.00 -10.75 5.78
C LYS A 105 19.16 -10.18 7.19
N LYS A 106 18.83 -10.99 8.21
CA LYS A 106 18.92 -10.66 9.65
C LYS A 106 17.95 -9.55 10.12
N LEU A 107 17.05 -9.06 9.27
CA LEU A 107 15.98 -8.14 9.65
C LEU A 107 14.61 -8.81 9.47
N SER A 108 13.59 -8.30 10.17
CA SER A 108 12.21 -8.67 9.85
C SER A 108 11.90 -8.28 8.39
N LYS A 109 11.06 -9.07 7.72
CA LYS A 109 10.77 -8.90 6.27
C LYS A 109 10.31 -7.50 5.88
N HIS A 110 9.63 -6.81 6.81
CA HIS A 110 9.07 -5.48 6.60
C HIS A 110 10.01 -4.35 7.06
N ALA A 111 11.12 -4.62 7.75
CA ALA A 111 11.89 -3.59 8.42
C ALA A 111 12.41 -2.48 7.48
N ALA A 112 13.07 -2.83 6.38
CA ALA A 112 13.53 -1.86 5.39
C ALA A 112 12.35 -1.24 4.60
N PRO A 113 11.37 -2.01 4.09
CA PRO A 113 10.19 -1.46 3.45
C PRO A 113 9.37 -0.52 4.33
N LEU A 114 9.29 -0.74 5.66
CA LEU A 114 8.57 0.14 6.58
C LEU A 114 9.24 1.52 6.67
N GLN A 115 10.57 1.58 6.71
CA GLN A 115 11.30 2.85 6.63
C GLN A 115 10.97 3.61 5.34
N ASP A 116 10.91 2.88 4.23
CA ASP A 116 10.61 3.47 2.92
C ASP A 116 9.17 4.01 2.88
N LEU A 117 8.20 3.29 3.44
CA LEU A 117 6.80 3.74 3.49
C LEU A 117 6.61 4.90 4.47
N GLN A 118 7.21 4.86 5.66
CA GLN A 118 7.16 5.98 6.60
C GLN A 118 7.73 7.25 5.95
N ARG A 119 8.88 7.13 5.27
CA ARG A 119 9.48 8.25 4.53
C ARG A 119 8.59 8.72 3.39
N ALA A 120 7.95 7.82 2.64
CA ALA A 120 7.02 8.18 1.57
C ALA A 120 5.82 8.98 2.09
N ILE A 121 5.23 8.58 3.23
CA ILE A 121 4.13 9.31 3.88
C ILE A 121 4.59 10.70 4.33
N ALA A 122 5.72 10.79 5.05
CA ALA A 122 6.28 12.05 5.52
C ALA A 122 6.59 13.00 4.35
N TYR A 123 7.28 12.49 3.33
CA TYR A 123 7.63 13.27 2.13
C TYR A 123 6.39 13.77 1.39
N THR A 124 5.39 12.92 1.18
CA THR A 124 4.13 13.31 0.53
C THR A 124 3.42 14.40 1.30
N ARG A 125 3.33 14.27 2.63
CA ARG A 125 2.65 15.26 3.49
C ARG A 125 3.39 16.59 3.52
N ALA A 126 4.72 16.58 3.55
CA ALA A 126 5.55 17.79 3.49
C ALA A 126 5.39 18.55 2.16
N HIS A 127 5.16 17.84 1.06
CA HIS A 127 5.00 18.44 -0.28
C HIS A 127 3.55 18.65 -0.70
N ALA A 128 2.58 18.42 0.20
CA ALA A 128 1.17 18.46 -0.15
C ALA A 128 0.72 19.79 -0.76
N ASP A 129 1.17 20.92 -0.22
CA ASP A 129 0.82 22.24 -0.74
C ASP A 129 1.37 22.43 -2.18
N ASN A 130 2.61 22.00 -2.43
CA ASN A 130 3.25 22.09 -3.75
C ASN A 130 2.59 21.20 -4.81
N TRP A 131 1.96 20.12 -4.37
CA TRP A 131 1.30 19.13 -5.24
C TRP A 131 -0.22 19.27 -5.28
N ASN A 132 -0.76 20.32 -4.65
CA ASN A 132 -2.20 20.55 -4.52
C ASN A 132 -2.95 19.37 -3.90
N LEU A 133 -2.41 18.82 -2.80
CA LEU A 133 -3.00 17.74 -2.03
C LEU A 133 -3.58 18.25 -0.71
N ASP A 134 -4.49 17.50 -0.12
CA ASP A 134 -4.97 17.74 1.24
C ASP A 134 -4.14 16.90 2.23
N LYS A 135 -3.44 17.56 3.16
CA LYS A 135 -2.59 16.91 4.19
C LYS A 135 -3.35 15.96 5.10
N SER A 136 -4.67 16.14 5.24
CA SER A 136 -5.56 15.31 6.06
C SER A 136 -6.21 14.15 5.29
N LYS A 137 -5.95 14.03 3.99
CA LYS A 137 -6.54 13.01 3.10
C LYS A 137 -5.46 12.18 2.40
N ILE A 138 -4.40 11.77 3.13
CA ILE A 138 -3.30 10.94 2.63
C ILE A 138 -3.43 9.53 3.21
N GLY A 139 -3.92 8.59 2.41
CA GLY A 139 -4.06 7.19 2.80
C GLY A 139 -3.09 6.26 2.08
N VAL A 140 -3.20 4.98 2.40
CA VAL A 140 -2.41 3.91 1.78
C VAL A 140 -3.31 2.84 1.19
N ILE A 141 -2.90 2.25 0.06
CA ILE A 141 -3.49 1.03 -0.48
C ILE A 141 -2.40 -0.02 -0.66
N GLY A 142 -2.57 -1.18 -0.02
CA GLY A 142 -1.58 -2.25 -0.06
C GLY A 142 -2.13 -3.57 -0.57
N PHE A 143 -1.34 -4.25 -1.41
CA PHE A 143 -1.69 -5.51 -2.06
C PHE A 143 -0.84 -6.66 -1.50
N SER A 144 -1.44 -7.76 -1.08
CA SER A 144 -0.71 -8.95 -0.60
C SER A 144 0.34 -8.60 0.47
N ALA A 145 1.63 -8.78 0.21
CA ALA A 145 2.72 -8.35 1.09
C ALA A 145 2.77 -6.82 1.27
N GLY A 146 2.36 -6.04 0.26
CA GLY A 146 2.15 -4.59 0.38
C GLY A 146 1.01 -4.24 1.33
N GLY A 147 -0.02 -5.10 1.41
CA GLY A 147 -1.08 -5.01 2.43
C GLY A 147 -0.55 -5.19 3.85
N HIS A 148 0.34 -6.18 4.06
CA HIS A 148 1.05 -6.29 5.34
C HIS A 148 1.87 -5.02 5.65
N LEU A 149 2.57 -4.46 4.66
CA LEU A 149 3.35 -3.25 4.86
C LEU A 149 2.47 -2.04 5.21
N ALA A 150 1.30 -1.91 4.58
CA ALA A 150 0.29 -0.90 4.91
C ALA A 150 -0.19 -1.05 6.36
N VAL A 151 -0.45 -2.29 6.82
CA VAL A 151 -0.83 -2.59 8.21
C VAL A 151 0.30 -2.23 9.17
N MET A 152 1.55 -2.55 8.85
CA MET A 152 2.69 -2.18 9.69
C MET A 152 2.81 -0.66 9.84
N ALA A 153 2.68 0.12 8.78
CA ALA A 153 2.69 1.58 8.86
C ALA A 153 1.47 2.14 9.63
N SER A 154 0.30 1.54 9.45
CA SER A 154 -0.95 1.92 10.14
C SER A 154 -0.95 1.63 11.65
N ASN A 155 -0.01 0.83 12.14
CA ASN A 155 0.11 0.44 13.55
C ASN A 155 1.48 0.79 14.17
N SER A 156 2.40 1.40 13.41
CA SER A 156 3.75 1.78 13.84
C SER A 156 4.06 3.22 13.43
N PHE A 157 3.16 4.15 13.72
CA PHE A 157 3.26 5.55 13.29
C PHE A 157 3.72 6.50 14.39
N SER A 158 3.90 6.04 15.62
CA SER A 158 4.31 6.90 16.75
C SER A 158 5.81 7.24 16.72
N VAL A 159 6.61 6.45 16.05
CA VAL A 159 8.08 6.61 15.99
C VAL A 159 8.59 6.24 14.60
N LEU A 160 9.51 7.06 14.08
CA LEU A 160 10.26 6.72 12.87
C LEU A 160 11.15 5.50 13.13
N THR A 161 11.19 4.57 12.21
CA THR A 161 12.05 3.37 12.29
C THR A 161 13.45 3.59 11.68
N TYR A 162 13.76 4.84 11.34
CA TYR A 162 15.06 5.31 10.84
C TYR A 162 15.39 6.68 11.45
N THR A 163 16.65 7.11 11.34
CA THR A 163 17.07 8.45 11.78
C THR A 163 16.56 9.49 10.79
N ALA A 164 15.87 10.53 11.27
CA ALA A 164 15.39 11.63 10.45
C ALA A 164 16.52 12.25 9.63
N ILE A 165 16.27 12.53 8.36
CA ILE A 165 17.30 13.04 7.42
C ILE A 165 17.08 14.49 7.01
N ASP A 166 15.84 14.96 7.06
CA ASP A 166 15.47 16.35 6.74
C ASP A 166 14.16 16.79 7.42
N ASN A 167 13.68 17.98 7.08
CA ASN A 167 12.47 18.56 7.67
C ASN A 167 11.18 17.78 7.31
N CYS A 168 11.14 17.02 6.22
CA CYS A 168 9.96 16.22 5.89
C CYS A 168 9.68 15.18 6.97
N ASP A 169 10.70 14.67 7.65
CA ASP A 169 10.57 13.66 8.70
C ASP A 169 9.96 14.18 10.02
N LYS A 170 9.63 15.48 10.09
CA LYS A 170 8.84 16.08 11.18
C LYS A 170 7.34 15.94 10.96
N GLU A 171 6.92 15.58 9.74
CA GLU A 171 5.51 15.39 9.42
C GLU A 171 4.94 14.11 10.06
N ASN A 172 3.62 14.13 10.26
CA ASN A 172 2.92 12.96 10.76
C ASN A 172 2.99 11.80 9.75
N ILE A 173 3.49 10.64 10.20
CA ILE A 173 3.63 9.43 9.39
C ILE A 173 2.46 8.45 9.50
N ARG A 174 1.38 8.82 10.24
CA ARG A 174 0.16 8.03 10.28
C ARG A 174 -0.64 8.24 8.99
N PRO A 175 -1.01 7.17 8.26
CA PRO A 175 -1.97 7.28 7.17
C PRO A 175 -3.34 7.75 7.70
N ASP A 176 -4.07 8.55 6.92
CA ASP A 176 -5.40 9.02 7.34
C ASP A 176 -6.46 7.93 7.14
N PHE A 177 -6.24 7.02 6.18
CA PHE A 177 -7.05 5.82 5.96
C PHE A 177 -6.18 4.68 5.36
N CYS A 178 -6.66 3.44 5.46
CA CYS A 178 -5.95 2.26 4.97
C CYS A 178 -6.86 1.37 4.13
N ILE A 179 -6.38 0.95 2.96
CA ILE A 179 -7.08 0.04 2.04
C ILE A 179 -6.22 -1.20 1.84
N LEU A 180 -6.79 -2.37 2.08
CA LEU A 180 -6.09 -3.65 2.05
C LEU A 180 -6.75 -4.59 1.05
N ILE A 181 -6.00 -4.97 0.02
CA ILE A 181 -6.46 -5.86 -1.02
C ILE A 181 -5.72 -7.20 -0.88
N TYR A 182 -6.46 -8.24 -0.55
CA TYR A 182 -5.95 -9.61 -0.25
C TYR A 182 -4.65 -9.58 0.58
N PRO A 183 -4.63 -8.91 1.75
CA PRO A 183 -3.41 -8.76 2.54
C PRO A 183 -2.89 -10.12 3.01
N SER A 184 -1.57 -10.24 3.15
CA SER A 184 -0.92 -11.45 3.64
C SER A 184 -0.18 -11.21 4.95
N TYR A 185 0.19 -12.29 5.66
CA TYR A 185 1.04 -12.29 6.85
C TYR A 185 0.46 -11.61 8.10
N LEU A 186 -0.86 -11.37 8.16
CA LEU A 186 -1.49 -10.72 9.31
C LEU A 186 -1.93 -11.69 10.39
N ASP A 187 -1.87 -13.00 10.12
CA ASP A 187 -2.32 -14.06 11.02
C ASP A 187 -1.21 -15.04 11.40
N ARG A 188 -1.49 -15.87 12.38
CA ARG A 188 -0.68 -17.00 12.84
C ARG A 188 -1.51 -18.29 12.85
N LYS A 189 -0.82 -19.44 12.88
CA LYS A 189 -1.43 -20.78 12.84
C LYS A 189 -2.42 -21.06 13.98
N ASN A 190 -2.32 -20.36 15.09
CA ASN A 190 -3.21 -20.50 16.25
C ASN A 190 -4.45 -19.57 16.17
N PHE A 191 -4.86 -19.16 14.97
CA PHE A 191 -6.03 -18.30 14.74
C PHE A 191 -5.96 -16.96 15.48
N SER A 192 -4.78 -16.36 15.54
CA SER A 192 -4.54 -15.03 16.12
C SER A 192 -3.88 -14.08 15.13
N ILE A 193 -3.97 -12.79 15.43
CA ILE A 193 -3.23 -11.77 14.70
C ILE A 193 -1.72 -11.94 14.92
N ALA A 194 -0.93 -11.55 13.94
CA ALA A 194 0.52 -11.59 14.03
C ALA A 194 1.03 -10.67 15.18
N PRO A 195 1.92 -11.15 16.07
CA PRO A 195 2.28 -10.43 17.29
C PRO A 195 3.03 -9.11 17.05
N GLU A 196 3.57 -8.92 15.86
CA GLU A 196 4.17 -7.64 15.46
C GLU A 196 3.16 -6.54 15.14
N ILE A 197 1.85 -6.86 15.07
CA ILE A 197 0.77 -5.93 14.75
C ILE A 197 0.08 -5.52 16.05
N ASN A 198 0.18 -4.24 16.41
CA ASN A 198 -0.46 -3.68 17.59
C ASN A 198 -1.59 -2.74 17.19
N VAL A 199 -2.81 -3.27 17.04
CA VAL A 199 -4.00 -2.48 16.72
C VAL A 199 -4.46 -1.72 17.95
N THR A 200 -4.71 -0.43 17.81
CA THR A 200 -5.22 0.47 18.88
C THR A 200 -6.38 1.30 18.34
N ASP A 201 -7.05 2.04 19.20
CA ASP A 201 -8.09 3.00 18.83
C ASP A 201 -7.59 4.15 17.92
N LYS A 202 -6.26 4.31 17.82
CA LYS A 202 -5.59 5.28 16.93
C LYS A 202 -5.23 4.70 15.55
N THR A 203 -5.39 3.40 15.34
CA THR A 203 -5.22 2.78 14.01
C THR A 203 -6.19 3.46 13.02
N PRO A 204 -5.77 3.80 11.79
CA PRO A 204 -6.66 4.45 10.84
C PRO A 204 -7.82 3.56 10.44
N GLN A 205 -8.96 4.17 10.14
CA GLN A 205 -10.10 3.44 9.58
C GLN A 205 -9.69 2.69 8.32
N THR A 206 -10.21 1.48 8.18
CA THR A 206 -9.65 0.50 7.23
C THR A 206 -10.73 -0.15 6.37
N PHE A 207 -10.45 -0.25 5.08
CA PHE A 207 -11.24 -1.02 4.11
C PHE A 207 -10.49 -2.29 3.69
N LEU A 208 -11.16 -3.44 3.69
CA LEU A 208 -10.57 -4.72 3.31
C LEU A 208 -11.33 -5.37 2.16
N VAL A 209 -10.58 -5.94 1.22
CA VAL A 209 -11.12 -6.82 0.17
C VAL A 209 -10.42 -8.17 0.23
N GLN A 210 -11.20 -9.25 0.21
CA GLN A 210 -10.68 -10.60 0.21
C GLN A 210 -11.61 -11.55 -0.54
N THR A 211 -11.09 -12.71 -0.93
CA THR A 211 -11.87 -13.81 -1.52
C THR A 211 -11.80 -15.07 -0.67
N GLN A 212 -12.89 -15.82 -0.59
CA GLN A 212 -12.97 -17.03 0.22
C GLN A 212 -12.08 -18.15 -0.35
N ASP A 213 -11.94 -18.22 -1.66
CA ASP A 213 -11.10 -19.20 -2.36
C ASP A 213 -9.59 -18.91 -2.31
N ASP A 214 -9.18 -17.79 -1.73
CA ASP A 214 -7.78 -17.57 -1.32
C ASP A 214 -7.48 -18.28 0.01
N HIS A 215 -7.58 -19.60 0.01
CA HIS A 215 -7.55 -20.45 1.20
C HIS A 215 -6.30 -20.26 2.10
N LYS A 216 -5.21 -19.75 1.54
CA LYS A 216 -3.95 -19.55 2.29
C LYS A 216 -3.91 -18.24 3.04
N LEU A 217 -4.60 -17.22 2.56
CA LEU A 217 -4.43 -15.84 3.05
C LEU A 217 -5.74 -15.22 3.55
N LEU A 218 -6.88 -15.91 3.39
CA LEU A 218 -8.18 -15.45 3.88
C LEU A 218 -8.12 -15.04 5.36
N ASN A 219 -7.48 -15.84 6.18
CA ASN A 219 -7.38 -15.59 7.62
C ASN A 219 -6.67 -14.27 7.97
N SER A 220 -5.71 -13.83 7.16
CA SER A 220 -5.07 -12.52 7.35
C SER A 220 -6.10 -11.40 7.42
N SER A 221 -7.05 -11.37 6.50
CA SER A 221 -8.12 -10.35 6.50
C SER A 221 -9.10 -10.54 7.65
N LEU A 222 -9.53 -11.76 7.93
CA LEU A 222 -10.51 -12.05 8.99
C LEU A 222 -9.98 -11.66 10.38
N PHE A 223 -8.76 -12.04 10.72
CA PHE A 223 -8.19 -11.73 12.04
C PHE A 223 -7.81 -10.28 12.19
N TYR A 224 -7.38 -9.61 11.12
CA TYR A 224 -7.11 -8.18 11.20
C TYR A 224 -8.42 -7.38 11.35
N TYR A 225 -9.47 -7.73 10.61
CA TYR A 225 -10.79 -7.12 10.77
C TYR A 225 -11.33 -7.32 12.21
N TYR A 226 -11.18 -8.52 12.76
CA TYR A 226 -11.56 -8.80 14.15
C TYR A 226 -10.78 -7.91 15.14
N ALA A 227 -9.46 -7.76 14.96
CA ALA A 227 -8.64 -6.91 15.81
C ALA A 227 -9.04 -5.42 15.71
N LEU A 228 -9.38 -4.93 14.52
CA LEU A 228 -9.91 -3.56 14.33
C LEU A 228 -11.22 -3.37 15.11
N LYS A 229 -12.15 -4.33 14.98
CA LYS A 229 -13.43 -4.30 15.71
C LYS A 229 -13.23 -4.27 17.24
N GLU A 230 -12.37 -5.14 17.77
CA GLU A 230 -12.09 -5.18 19.23
C GLU A 230 -11.43 -3.87 19.72
N SER A 231 -10.64 -3.22 18.88
CA SER A 231 -10.01 -1.92 19.16
C SER A 231 -10.93 -0.71 18.84
N LYS A 232 -12.19 -0.96 18.46
CA LYS A 232 -13.20 0.08 18.11
C LYS A 232 -12.78 0.97 16.92
N VAL A 233 -11.95 0.46 16.03
CA VAL A 233 -11.56 1.13 14.80
C VAL A 233 -12.64 0.90 13.74
N PRO A 234 -13.21 1.95 13.12
CA PRO A 234 -14.15 1.77 12.02
C PRO A 234 -13.51 1.01 10.87
N ALA A 235 -14.19 -0.03 10.38
CA ALA A 235 -13.68 -0.85 9.29
C ALA A 235 -14.82 -1.42 8.45
N ALA A 236 -14.62 -1.48 7.13
CA ALA A 236 -15.47 -2.19 6.19
C ALA A 236 -14.70 -3.36 5.58
N MET A 237 -15.37 -4.49 5.35
CA MET A 237 -14.79 -5.67 4.71
C MET A 237 -15.72 -6.23 3.65
N HIS A 238 -15.22 -6.38 2.43
CA HIS A 238 -15.89 -7.07 1.34
C HIS A 238 -15.25 -8.43 1.11
N LEU A 239 -15.98 -9.48 1.44
CA LEU A 239 -15.58 -10.86 1.24
C LEU A 239 -16.36 -11.47 0.07
N TYR A 240 -15.65 -11.78 -1.01
CA TYR A 240 -16.22 -12.41 -2.19
C TYR A 240 -15.99 -13.92 -2.17
N GLN A 241 -16.90 -14.68 -2.78
CA GLN A 241 -16.78 -16.14 -2.81
C GLN A 241 -15.58 -16.60 -3.64
N THR A 242 -15.35 -15.96 -4.79
CA THR A 242 -14.33 -16.35 -5.78
C THR A 242 -13.52 -15.17 -6.28
N GLY A 243 -12.28 -15.47 -6.72
CA GLY A 243 -11.33 -14.49 -7.28
C GLY A 243 -9.88 -14.92 -7.08
N GLY A 244 -9.61 -15.77 -6.10
CA GLY A 244 -8.27 -16.24 -5.74
C GLY A 244 -7.40 -15.11 -5.18
N HIS A 245 -6.11 -15.12 -5.57
CA HIS A 245 -5.11 -14.18 -5.08
C HIS A 245 -4.41 -13.45 -6.23
N ALA A 246 -3.97 -12.19 -5.98
CA ALA A 246 -3.20 -11.36 -6.90
C ALA A 246 -3.92 -11.13 -8.25
N TYR A 247 -5.19 -10.75 -8.20
CA TYR A 247 -5.98 -10.38 -9.39
C TYR A 247 -5.74 -8.92 -9.81
N GLY A 248 -5.38 -8.02 -8.89
CA GLY A 248 -5.24 -6.57 -9.15
C GLY A 248 -6.56 -5.97 -9.66
N LEU A 249 -6.48 -5.27 -10.80
CA LEU A 249 -7.64 -4.74 -11.54
C LEU A 249 -8.00 -5.56 -12.77
N ARG A 250 -7.25 -6.63 -13.05
CA ARG A 250 -7.45 -7.42 -14.26
C ARG A 250 -8.67 -8.29 -14.10
N GLU A 251 -9.59 -8.20 -15.06
CA GLU A 251 -10.85 -8.93 -15.03
C GLU A 251 -10.64 -10.43 -14.85
N THR A 252 -11.36 -10.99 -13.91
CA THR A 252 -11.36 -12.42 -13.59
C THR A 252 -12.66 -13.11 -13.98
N GLY A 253 -13.66 -12.35 -14.42
CA GLY A 253 -15.03 -12.82 -14.61
C GLY A 253 -15.82 -13.00 -13.30
N ASN A 254 -15.23 -12.61 -12.15
CA ASN A 254 -15.82 -12.74 -10.83
C ASN A 254 -16.26 -11.38 -10.28
N LEU A 255 -17.22 -11.38 -9.36
CA LEU A 255 -17.74 -10.16 -8.72
C LEU A 255 -16.68 -9.35 -7.99
N VAL A 256 -15.57 -9.98 -7.59
CA VAL A 256 -14.46 -9.27 -6.95
C VAL A 256 -13.87 -8.18 -7.84
N SER A 257 -14.03 -8.23 -9.17
CA SER A 257 -13.59 -7.16 -10.08
C SER A 257 -14.22 -5.79 -9.79
N GLU A 258 -15.34 -5.76 -9.05
CA GLU A 258 -16.02 -4.54 -8.59
C GLU A 258 -15.35 -3.85 -7.40
N TRP A 259 -14.33 -4.43 -6.82
CA TRP A 259 -13.70 -3.90 -5.61
C TRP A 259 -13.28 -2.42 -5.69
N PRO A 260 -12.81 -1.87 -6.84
CA PRO A 260 -12.42 -0.47 -6.90
C PRO A 260 -13.60 0.49 -6.69
N ASN A 261 -14.78 0.12 -7.20
CA ASN A 261 -15.99 0.91 -7.00
C ASN A 261 -16.41 0.90 -5.52
N ARG A 262 -16.30 -0.26 -4.86
CA ARG A 262 -16.58 -0.37 -3.41
C ARG A 262 -15.61 0.48 -2.56
N VAL A 263 -14.35 0.61 -2.98
CA VAL A 263 -13.41 1.55 -2.34
C VAL A 263 -13.86 2.99 -2.50
N LEU A 264 -14.31 3.40 -3.69
CA LEU A 264 -14.79 4.76 -3.93
C LEU A 264 -16.05 5.07 -3.11
N ASP A 265 -17.00 4.15 -3.07
CA ASP A 265 -18.20 4.27 -2.23
C ASP A 265 -17.84 4.47 -0.76
N TRP A 266 -16.91 3.67 -0.24
CA TRP A 266 -16.44 3.77 1.12
C TRP A 266 -15.69 5.08 1.40
N LEU A 267 -14.82 5.53 0.49
CA LEU A 267 -14.12 6.81 0.66
C LEU A 267 -15.09 8.00 0.70
N SER A 268 -16.20 7.92 -0.03
CA SER A 268 -17.28 8.92 0.06
C SER A 268 -18.05 8.81 1.38
N GLU A 269 -18.38 7.59 1.84
CA GLU A 269 -19.06 7.34 3.12
C GLU A 269 -18.30 7.92 4.31
N ILE A 270 -16.97 7.82 4.31
CA ILE A 270 -16.11 8.32 5.39
C ILE A 270 -15.69 9.79 5.22
N GLY A 271 -16.23 10.51 4.23
CA GLY A 271 -15.98 11.93 3.99
C GLY A 271 -14.58 12.26 3.42
N ILE A 272 -13.88 11.28 2.89
CA ILE A 272 -12.59 11.50 2.20
C ILE A 272 -12.81 12.03 0.78
N LEU A 273 -13.78 11.50 0.07
CA LEU A 273 -14.25 12.05 -1.21
C LEU A 273 -15.53 12.84 -0.98
N GLU A 274 -15.65 13.96 -1.66
CA GLU A 274 -16.91 14.72 -1.76
C GLU A 274 -17.81 14.06 -2.82
N ASN A 275 -19.11 13.96 -2.54
CA ASN A 275 -20.10 13.43 -3.47
C ASN A 275 -20.39 14.42 -4.61
#